data_42c191720e980f6eddb4f1b915a34bf0
#
_entry.id   42c191720e980f6eddb4f1b915a34bf0
#
_cell.length_a   1.000
_cell.length_b   1.000
_cell.length_c   1.000
_cell.angle_alpha   90.00
_cell.angle_beta   90.00
_cell.angle_gamma   90.00
#
_symmetry.space_group_name_H-M   'P 1'
#
loop_
_entity.id
_entity.type
_entity.pdbx_description
1 polymer ?
#
loop_
_entity_poly.entity_id
_entity_poly.type
_entity_poly.pdbx_seq_one_letter_code
_entity_poly.pdbx_strand_id
1 'polypeptide(L)'
;MDRRTFLKAATGFGAALMTGPAMAYVPAANLRPTLVQVRADFAPGSIIVVPKAHYLYWIQEGGTAMRYGVGVGRAGLEFQGEAVIARKAKWPNWRPTDEMIAREPQTYARFADGVPGGPENPLGSRALYLYQDGVDTYYRIHGTTQPRSIGRSVSNGCIRMINTHVEDLYDRVPVGTRVIVL
;
A
#
# COMPACT_ATOMS: atom_id res chain seq x y z
N MET A 1 -40.75 67.41 2.38
CA MET A 1 -39.76 66.81 1.49
C MET A 1 -39.33 65.48 2.14
N ASP A 2 -40.02 64.43 1.74
CA ASP A 2 -39.83 63.08 2.31
C ASP A 2 -38.67 62.32 1.66
N ARG A 3 -37.75 61.88 2.49
CA ARG A 3 -36.67 60.94 2.06
C ARG A 3 -37.08 59.54 2.48
N ARG A 4 -37.66 58.80 1.54
CA ARG A 4 -37.93 57.36 1.72
C ARG A 4 -36.67 56.55 1.50
N THR A 5 -36.14 55.99 2.59
CA THR A 5 -35.03 55.06 2.60
C THR A 5 -35.53 53.68 2.14
N PHE A 6 -35.03 53.18 1.03
CA PHE A 6 -35.33 51.85 0.50
C PHE A 6 -34.33 50.84 1.10
N LEU A 7 -34.74 50.07 2.14
CA LEU A 7 -33.96 48.91 2.59
C LEU A 7 -34.17 47.76 1.60
N LYS A 8 -33.14 47.41 0.85
CA LYS A 8 -33.09 46.15 0.11
C LYS A 8 -32.60 45.06 1.03
N ALA A 9 -33.49 44.17 1.47
CA ALA A 9 -33.12 42.92 2.14
C ALA A 9 -32.51 41.98 1.12
N ALA A 10 -31.20 41.74 1.22
CA ALA A 10 -30.50 40.68 0.47
C ALA A 10 -30.67 39.37 1.22
N THR A 11 -31.60 38.51 0.76
CA THR A 11 -31.73 37.12 1.18
C THR A 11 -30.57 36.34 0.61
N GLY A 12 -29.52 36.12 1.43
CA GLY A 12 -28.43 35.24 1.10
C GLY A 12 -28.87 33.76 1.14
N PHE A 13 -29.00 33.16 -0.02
CA PHE A 13 -29.20 31.70 -0.14
C PHE A 13 -27.86 31.02 0.21
N GLY A 14 -27.69 30.61 1.45
CA GLY A 14 -26.56 29.76 1.87
C GLY A 14 -26.69 28.38 1.25
N ALA A 15 -25.95 28.09 0.18
CA ALA A 15 -25.78 26.75 -0.33
C ALA A 15 -24.99 25.92 0.71
N ALA A 16 -25.68 25.12 1.51
CA ALA A 16 -25.05 24.11 2.34
C ALA A 16 -24.44 23.05 1.42
N LEU A 17 -23.10 23.07 1.28
CA LEU A 17 -22.37 21.99 0.64
C LEU A 17 -22.54 20.74 1.51
N MET A 18 -23.45 19.86 1.12
CA MET A 18 -23.55 18.53 1.70
C MET A 18 -22.30 17.71 1.28
N THR A 19 -21.28 17.71 2.12
CA THR A 19 -20.18 16.76 2.00
C THR A 19 -20.72 15.39 2.40
N GLY A 20 -21.17 14.61 1.43
CA GLY A 20 -21.53 13.22 1.64
C GLY A 20 -20.31 12.46 2.17
N PRO A 21 -20.49 11.39 2.98
CA PRO A 21 -19.40 10.58 3.47
C PRO A 21 -18.61 10.04 2.28
N ALA A 22 -17.29 10.28 2.25
CA ALA A 22 -16.41 9.70 1.27
C ALA A 22 -16.54 8.17 1.37
N MET A 23 -17.12 7.52 0.37
CA MET A 23 -17.27 6.06 0.33
C MET A 23 -15.87 5.44 0.36
N ALA A 24 -15.54 4.76 1.45
CA ALA A 24 -14.30 4.00 1.57
C ALA A 24 -14.23 2.96 0.44
N TYR A 25 -13.07 2.85 -0.22
CA TYR A 25 -12.87 1.84 -1.26
C TYR A 25 -13.05 0.43 -0.70
N VAL A 26 -14.00 -0.31 -1.25
CA VAL A 26 -14.22 -1.72 -0.91
C VAL A 26 -13.57 -2.58 -2.00
N PRO A 27 -12.54 -3.39 -1.68
CA PRO A 27 -11.92 -4.28 -2.65
C PRO A 27 -12.86 -5.39 -3.10
N ALA A 28 -12.65 -5.91 -4.31
CA ALA A 28 -13.35 -7.10 -4.80
C ALA A 28 -13.23 -8.26 -3.79
N ALA A 29 -14.23 -9.09 -3.70
CA ALA A 29 -14.33 -10.14 -2.67
C ALA A 29 -13.10 -11.07 -2.65
N ASN A 30 -12.58 -11.43 -3.83
CA ASN A 30 -11.38 -12.27 -3.96
C ASN A 30 -10.08 -11.61 -3.48
N LEU A 31 -10.04 -10.28 -3.36
CA LEU A 31 -8.86 -9.51 -2.89
C LEU A 31 -8.90 -9.18 -1.40
N ARG A 32 -9.96 -9.58 -0.70
CA ARG A 32 -10.09 -9.38 0.75
C ARG A 32 -9.26 -10.42 1.52
N PRO A 33 -8.82 -10.09 2.74
CA PRO A 33 -8.16 -11.06 3.61
C PRO A 33 -9.04 -12.30 3.80
N THR A 34 -8.50 -13.48 3.55
CA THR A 34 -9.23 -14.73 3.60
C THR A 34 -8.32 -15.85 4.12
N LEU A 35 -8.79 -16.60 5.11
CA LEU A 35 -8.10 -17.82 5.55
C LEU A 35 -8.29 -18.90 4.48
N VAL A 36 -7.18 -19.52 4.05
CA VAL A 36 -7.17 -20.55 3.01
C VAL A 36 -6.32 -21.74 3.43
N GLN A 37 -6.61 -22.92 2.87
CA GLN A 37 -5.74 -24.07 2.98
C GLN A 37 -4.57 -23.91 1.99
N VAL A 38 -3.37 -24.27 2.43
CA VAL A 38 -2.15 -24.27 1.61
C VAL A 38 -1.44 -25.61 1.74
N ARG A 39 -0.56 -25.89 0.77
CA ARG A 39 0.31 -27.08 0.87
C ARG A 39 1.27 -26.91 2.04
N ALA A 40 1.59 -28.00 2.71
CA ALA A 40 2.41 -28.02 3.92
C ALA A 40 3.91 -27.73 3.70
N ASP A 41 4.31 -27.39 2.46
CA ASP A 41 5.71 -27.24 2.06
C ASP A 41 6.36 -25.93 2.52
N PHE A 42 5.56 -25.00 3.04
CA PHE A 42 6.05 -23.69 3.50
C PHE A 42 6.08 -23.63 5.03
N ALA A 43 7.19 -23.12 5.55
CA ALA A 43 7.36 -22.98 7.00
C ALA A 43 6.34 -21.98 7.59
N PRO A 44 5.64 -22.34 8.68
CA PRO A 44 4.80 -21.41 9.41
C PRO A 44 5.55 -20.14 9.81
N GLY A 45 4.84 -19.01 9.79
CA GLY A 45 5.42 -17.68 10.04
C GLY A 45 6.03 -17.02 8.81
N SER A 46 6.28 -17.76 7.71
CA SER A 46 6.80 -17.18 6.47
C SER A 46 5.72 -16.47 5.65
N ILE A 47 6.17 -15.61 4.73
CA ILE A 47 5.34 -14.94 3.73
C ILE A 47 5.69 -15.47 2.34
N ILE A 48 4.68 -15.87 1.59
CA ILE A 48 4.81 -16.27 0.19
C ILE A 48 4.06 -15.25 -0.67
N VAL A 49 4.74 -14.66 -1.65
CA VAL A 49 4.11 -13.78 -2.64
C VAL A 49 4.05 -14.49 -3.98
N VAL A 50 2.89 -14.49 -4.59
CA VAL A 50 2.65 -15.05 -5.93
C VAL A 50 2.24 -13.91 -6.86
N PRO A 51 3.20 -13.22 -7.50
CA PRO A 51 2.92 -12.01 -8.28
C PRO A 51 1.92 -12.23 -9.41
N LYS A 52 2.04 -13.34 -10.13
CA LYS A 52 1.13 -13.71 -11.23
C LYS A 52 -0.33 -13.86 -10.79
N ALA A 53 -0.57 -14.22 -9.53
CA ALA A 53 -1.90 -14.37 -8.96
C ALA A 53 -2.37 -13.09 -8.22
N HIS A 54 -1.48 -12.12 -8.00
CA HIS A 54 -1.71 -10.93 -7.18
C HIS A 54 -2.11 -11.23 -5.74
N TYR A 55 -1.45 -12.24 -5.13
CA TYR A 55 -1.69 -12.64 -3.74
C TYR A 55 -0.41 -12.70 -2.93
N LEU A 56 -0.56 -12.37 -1.65
CA LEU A 56 0.40 -12.61 -0.58
C LEU A 56 -0.25 -13.56 0.43
N TYR A 57 0.50 -14.55 0.88
CA TYR A 57 0.09 -15.55 1.86
C TYR A 57 1.00 -15.45 3.09
N TRP A 58 0.43 -15.19 4.25
CA TRP A 58 1.12 -15.37 5.52
C TRP A 58 0.79 -16.78 6.05
N ILE A 59 1.81 -17.64 6.07
CA ILE A 59 1.67 -19.06 6.40
C ILE A 59 1.48 -19.22 7.90
N GLN A 60 0.50 -20.02 8.28
CA GLN A 60 0.15 -20.33 9.66
C GLN A 60 0.36 -21.82 9.94
N GLU A 61 0.32 -22.17 11.23
CA GLU A 61 0.30 -23.56 11.65
C GLU A 61 -0.92 -24.31 11.06
N GLY A 62 -0.81 -25.65 10.97
CA GLY A 62 -1.92 -26.49 10.52
C GLY A 62 -2.22 -26.43 9.02
N GLY A 63 -1.25 -26.01 8.18
CA GLY A 63 -1.41 -25.99 6.72
C GLY A 63 -2.40 -24.93 6.22
N THR A 64 -2.53 -23.82 6.97
CA THR A 64 -3.36 -22.68 6.60
C THR A 64 -2.54 -21.45 6.30
N ALA A 65 -3.12 -20.47 5.62
CA ALA A 65 -2.54 -19.14 5.43
C ALA A 65 -3.60 -18.07 5.41
N MET A 66 -3.25 -16.90 5.93
CA MET A 66 -4.01 -15.70 5.65
C MET A 66 -3.59 -15.15 4.29
N ARG A 67 -4.50 -15.15 3.33
CA ARG A 67 -4.28 -14.64 1.97
C ARG A 67 -4.74 -13.20 1.88
N TYR A 68 -3.91 -12.33 1.29
CA TYR A 68 -4.22 -10.94 0.99
C TYR A 68 -4.09 -10.67 -0.52
N GLY A 69 -5.00 -9.88 -1.08
CA GLY A 69 -4.81 -9.32 -2.41
C GLY A 69 -3.72 -8.23 -2.42
N VAL A 70 -2.85 -8.26 -3.41
CA VAL A 70 -1.72 -7.32 -3.55
C VAL A 70 -1.65 -6.70 -4.94
N GLY A 71 -1.06 -5.50 -5.02
CA GLY A 71 -0.52 -4.96 -6.27
C GLY A 71 0.97 -5.26 -6.32
N VAL A 72 1.49 -5.53 -7.51
CA VAL A 72 2.88 -5.95 -7.70
C VAL A 72 3.60 -5.12 -8.76
N GLY A 73 4.91 -5.35 -8.92
CA GLY A 73 5.72 -4.74 -9.96
C GLY A 73 5.18 -5.00 -11.35
N ARG A 74 5.32 -4.01 -12.24
CA ARG A 74 5.14 -4.24 -13.67
C ARG A 74 6.28 -5.11 -14.20
N ALA A 75 6.05 -5.79 -15.33
CA ALA A 75 7.00 -6.74 -15.90
C ALA A 75 8.43 -6.18 -15.98
N GLY A 76 9.39 -6.96 -15.49
CA GLY A 76 10.81 -6.61 -15.46
C GLY A 76 11.25 -5.71 -14.30
N LEU A 77 10.33 -5.35 -13.38
CA LEU A 77 10.66 -4.60 -12.17
C LEU A 77 10.32 -5.37 -10.89
N GLU A 78 9.80 -6.59 -11.00
CA GLU A 78 9.44 -7.40 -9.85
C GLU A 78 10.68 -7.89 -9.10
N PHE A 79 10.60 -7.93 -7.79
CA PHE A 79 11.51 -8.73 -6.98
C PHE A 79 11.13 -10.20 -7.12
N GLN A 80 12.12 -11.07 -7.24
CA GLN A 80 11.98 -12.53 -7.20
C GLN A 80 13.02 -13.13 -6.26
N GLY A 81 12.69 -14.26 -5.67
CA GLY A 81 13.58 -14.96 -4.76
C GLY A 81 13.24 -14.73 -3.28
N GLU A 82 14.24 -14.80 -2.43
CA GLU A 82 14.07 -14.78 -0.98
C GLU A 82 14.63 -13.52 -0.36
N ALA A 83 13.96 -13.04 0.65
CA ALA A 83 14.36 -11.91 1.47
C ALA A 83 13.88 -12.09 2.91
N VAL A 84 14.32 -11.23 3.82
CA VAL A 84 13.81 -11.16 5.18
C VAL A 84 13.27 -9.76 5.46
N ILE A 85 12.25 -9.67 6.30
CA ILE A 85 11.80 -8.39 6.84
C ILE A 85 12.83 -7.94 7.88
N ALA A 86 13.74 -7.04 7.52
CA ALA A 86 14.75 -6.55 8.45
C ALA A 86 14.31 -5.29 9.22
N ARG A 87 13.33 -4.57 8.71
CA ARG A 87 12.82 -3.34 9.33
C ARG A 87 11.32 -3.17 9.07
N LYS A 88 10.64 -2.59 10.03
CA LYS A 88 9.22 -2.22 9.94
C LYS A 88 9.04 -0.76 10.29
N ALA A 89 8.13 -0.05 9.63
CA ALA A 89 7.83 1.35 9.94
C ALA A 89 6.32 1.63 9.86
N LYS A 90 5.85 2.43 10.83
CA LYS A 90 4.53 3.08 10.81
C LYS A 90 4.70 4.44 10.17
N TRP A 91 3.81 4.80 9.24
CA TRP A 91 3.85 6.06 8.50
C TRP A 91 5.27 6.37 7.98
N PRO A 92 5.82 5.50 7.09
CA PRO A 92 7.19 5.63 6.62
C PRO A 92 7.38 6.90 5.79
N ASN A 93 8.57 7.50 5.85
CA ASN A 93 8.98 8.46 4.84
C ASN A 93 9.25 7.73 3.53
N TRP A 94 9.01 8.37 2.42
CA TRP A 94 9.27 7.85 1.09
C TRP A 94 10.08 8.83 0.26
N ARG A 95 11.03 8.31 -0.51
CA ARG A 95 11.73 9.02 -1.58
C ARG A 95 11.83 8.08 -2.78
N PRO A 96 11.56 8.55 -4.00
CA PRO A 96 11.86 7.75 -5.19
C PRO A 96 13.37 7.45 -5.25
N THR A 97 13.74 6.29 -5.81
CA THR A 97 15.15 6.02 -6.09
C THR A 97 15.65 6.90 -7.22
N ASP A 98 16.97 7.05 -7.33
CA ASP A 98 17.55 7.86 -8.41
C ASP A 98 17.23 7.25 -9.78
N GLU A 99 17.15 5.92 -9.88
CA GLU A 99 16.73 5.21 -11.09
C GLU A 99 15.24 5.49 -11.44
N MET A 100 14.37 5.60 -10.44
CA MET A 100 12.97 5.98 -10.69
C MET A 100 12.89 7.40 -11.24
N ILE A 101 13.65 8.34 -10.67
CA ILE A 101 13.70 9.72 -11.14
C ILE A 101 14.27 9.78 -12.56
N ALA A 102 15.36 9.07 -12.81
CA ALA A 102 15.99 9.02 -14.14
C ALA A 102 15.07 8.43 -15.22
N ARG A 103 14.34 7.37 -14.88
CA ARG A 103 13.43 6.67 -15.79
C ARG A 103 12.16 7.45 -16.09
N GLU A 104 11.60 8.14 -15.10
CA GLU A 104 10.32 8.83 -15.20
C GLU A 104 10.36 10.20 -14.48
N PRO A 105 11.20 11.16 -14.98
CA PRO A 105 11.43 12.43 -14.29
C PRO A 105 10.15 13.27 -14.15
N GLN A 106 9.26 13.21 -15.16
CA GLN A 106 7.96 13.90 -15.12
C GLN A 106 7.09 13.50 -13.91
N THR A 107 7.23 12.24 -13.48
CA THR A 107 6.45 11.69 -12.37
C THR A 107 7.14 11.91 -11.03
N TYR A 108 8.47 11.72 -10.96
CA TYR A 108 9.18 11.54 -9.71
C TYR A 108 10.10 12.69 -9.31
N ALA A 109 10.58 13.56 -10.24
CA ALA A 109 11.53 14.61 -9.89
C ALA A 109 11.02 15.57 -8.80
N ARG A 110 9.71 15.85 -8.79
CA ARG A 110 9.07 16.69 -7.76
C ARG A 110 9.12 16.10 -6.34
N PHE A 111 9.49 14.83 -6.20
CA PHE A 111 9.62 14.14 -4.92
C PHE A 111 11.07 13.80 -4.55
N ALA A 112 12.05 14.43 -5.23
CA ALA A 112 13.46 14.16 -5.02
C ALA A 112 13.92 14.41 -3.58
N ASP A 113 13.31 15.39 -2.90
CA ASP A 113 13.56 15.70 -1.49
C ASP A 113 12.82 14.77 -0.52
N GLY A 114 11.99 13.86 -1.04
CA GLY A 114 11.19 12.91 -0.27
C GLY A 114 9.81 13.43 0.14
N VAL A 115 8.99 12.50 0.63
CA VAL A 115 7.65 12.76 1.15
C VAL A 115 7.61 12.25 2.59
N PRO A 116 7.28 13.10 3.57
CA PRO A 116 7.16 12.67 4.97
C PRO A 116 6.04 11.63 5.13
N GLY A 117 6.10 10.86 6.22
CA GLY A 117 5.05 9.91 6.56
C GLY A 117 3.71 10.60 6.79
N GLY A 118 2.64 10.02 6.24
CA GLY A 118 1.30 10.60 6.35
C GLY A 118 0.31 10.03 5.35
N PRO A 119 -0.96 10.48 5.37
CA PRO A 119 -2.03 9.97 4.50
C PRO A 119 -1.74 10.09 3.01
N GLU A 120 -0.98 11.10 2.60
CA GLU A 120 -0.63 11.37 1.19
C GLU A 120 0.66 10.63 0.74
N ASN A 121 1.34 9.94 1.67
CA ASN A 121 2.58 9.23 1.34
C ASN A 121 2.28 7.97 0.51
N PRO A 122 2.97 7.74 -0.61
CA PRO A 122 2.73 6.59 -1.50
C PRO A 122 2.91 5.22 -0.84
N LEU A 123 3.68 5.12 0.24
CA LEU A 123 3.86 3.88 1.00
C LEU A 123 2.69 3.58 1.95
N GLY A 124 1.74 4.51 2.09
CA GLY A 124 0.60 4.33 2.98
C GLY A 124 0.98 4.26 4.44
N SER A 125 0.17 3.56 5.24
CA SER A 125 0.24 3.57 6.70
C SER A 125 1.37 2.71 7.30
N ARG A 126 1.85 1.70 6.57
CA ARG A 126 2.89 0.74 7.04
C ARG A 126 3.82 0.35 5.91
N ALA A 127 5.08 0.06 6.27
CA ALA A 127 6.04 -0.58 5.36
C ALA A 127 6.87 -1.64 6.10
N LEU A 128 7.07 -2.77 5.43
CA LEU A 128 7.96 -3.86 5.80
C LEU A 128 9.07 -3.90 4.76
N TYR A 129 10.30 -3.69 5.20
CA TYR A 129 11.47 -3.53 4.34
C TYR A 129 12.15 -4.86 4.13
N LEU A 130 12.35 -5.23 2.87
CA LEU A 130 12.91 -6.51 2.47
C LEU A 130 14.43 -6.37 2.27
N TYR A 131 15.17 -7.23 2.95
CA TYR A 131 16.62 -7.30 2.88
C TYR A 131 17.04 -8.67 2.39
N GLN A 132 18.11 -8.71 1.60
CA GLN A 132 18.76 -9.93 1.15
C GLN A 132 20.23 -9.85 1.56
N ASP A 133 20.74 -10.87 2.23
CA ASP A 133 22.12 -10.95 2.71
C ASP A 133 22.57 -9.70 3.52
N GLY A 134 21.64 -9.14 4.31
CA GLY A 134 21.88 -7.96 5.13
C GLY A 134 21.81 -6.62 4.38
N VAL A 135 21.57 -6.65 3.07
CA VAL A 135 21.48 -5.46 2.20
C VAL A 135 20.03 -5.09 1.92
N ASP A 136 19.69 -3.81 1.99
CA ASP A 136 18.37 -3.30 1.61
C ASP A 136 18.14 -3.50 0.10
N THR A 137 17.12 -4.28 -0.25
CA THR A 137 16.78 -4.55 -1.65
C THR A 137 16.05 -3.40 -2.34
N TYR A 138 15.68 -2.37 -1.60
CA TYR A 138 14.74 -1.31 -2.01
C TYR A 138 13.32 -1.81 -2.35
N TYR A 139 13.03 -3.10 -2.17
CA TYR A 139 11.68 -3.64 -2.24
C TYR A 139 11.00 -3.62 -0.87
N ARG A 140 9.70 -3.41 -0.87
CA ARG A 140 8.87 -3.25 0.33
C ARG A 140 7.55 -3.98 0.15
N ILE A 141 6.99 -4.48 1.25
CA ILE A 141 5.56 -4.74 1.38
C ILE A 141 4.98 -3.53 2.10
N HIS A 142 4.04 -2.80 1.49
CA HIS A 142 3.59 -1.52 2.05
C HIS A 142 2.13 -1.21 1.71
N GLY A 143 1.56 -0.23 2.41
CA GLY A 143 0.24 0.32 2.12
C GLY A 143 0.20 1.11 0.80
N THR A 144 -0.89 1.80 0.55
CA THR A 144 -1.00 2.60 -0.67
C THR A 144 -2.06 3.70 -0.52
N THR A 145 -1.83 4.83 -1.19
CA THR A 145 -2.84 5.86 -1.47
C THR A 145 -3.68 5.53 -2.70
N GLN A 146 -3.33 4.45 -3.43
CA GLN A 146 -4.00 4.01 -4.66
C GLN A 146 -4.61 2.62 -4.50
N PRO A 147 -5.68 2.42 -3.72
CA PRO A 147 -6.23 1.09 -3.42
C PRO A 147 -6.73 0.34 -4.65
N ARG A 148 -7.08 1.05 -5.73
CA ARG A 148 -7.46 0.44 -7.02
C ARG A 148 -6.30 -0.20 -7.78
N SER A 149 -5.05 -0.05 -7.31
CA SER A 149 -3.87 -0.73 -7.85
C SER A 149 -3.73 -2.17 -7.34
N ILE A 150 -4.51 -2.58 -6.34
CA ILE A 150 -4.51 -3.95 -5.83
C ILE A 150 -5.15 -4.89 -6.86
N GLY A 151 -4.54 -6.04 -7.08
CA GLY A 151 -4.90 -6.96 -8.16
C GLY A 151 -4.30 -6.60 -9.52
N ARG A 152 -3.29 -5.69 -9.56
CA ARG A 152 -2.64 -5.23 -10.80
C ARG A 152 -1.13 -5.23 -10.69
N SER A 153 -0.45 -5.36 -11.85
CA SER A 153 1.01 -5.25 -11.99
C SER A 153 1.38 -3.85 -12.48
N VAL A 154 1.44 -2.88 -11.56
CA VAL A 154 1.60 -1.44 -11.91
C VAL A 154 2.64 -0.71 -11.06
N SER A 155 3.25 -1.37 -10.06
CA SER A 155 4.25 -0.73 -9.20
C SER A 155 5.65 -0.72 -9.84
N ASN A 156 6.58 0.00 -9.21
CA ASN A 156 8.00 -0.05 -9.56
C ASN A 156 8.75 -1.21 -8.87
N GLY A 157 8.02 -2.29 -8.54
CA GLY A 157 8.59 -3.50 -7.97
C GLY A 157 8.02 -3.85 -6.59
N CYS A 158 7.69 -2.87 -5.77
CA CYS A 158 7.17 -3.09 -4.43
C CYS A 158 5.80 -3.79 -4.43
N ILE A 159 5.52 -4.49 -3.34
CA ILE A 159 4.28 -5.22 -3.09
C ILE A 159 3.32 -4.28 -2.34
N ARG A 160 2.27 -3.84 -3.03
CA ARG A 160 1.26 -2.91 -2.48
C ARG A 160 0.13 -3.66 -1.81
N MET A 161 -0.33 -3.17 -0.69
CA MET A 161 -1.50 -3.66 0.04
C MET A 161 -2.47 -2.51 0.34
N ILE A 162 -3.73 -2.80 0.57
CA ILE A 162 -4.65 -1.84 1.17
C ILE A 162 -4.16 -1.51 2.57
N ASN A 163 -4.29 -0.26 3.03
CA ASN A 163 -3.75 0.19 4.31
C ASN A 163 -4.21 -0.67 5.49
N THR A 164 -5.49 -0.99 5.59
CA THR A 164 -6.01 -1.87 6.65
C THR A 164 -5.46 -3.30 6.57
N HIS A 165 -5.17 -3.81 5.37
CA HIS A 165 -4.60 -5.14 5.18
C HIS A 165 -3.11 -5.19 5.56
N VAL A 166 -2.34 -4.16 5.21
CA VAL A 166 -0.93 -4.12 5.62
C VAL A 166 -0.78 -3.83 7.11
N GLU A 167 -1.71 -3.13 7.73
CA GLU A 167 -1.77 -2.94 9.18
C GLU A 167 -1.97 -4.28 9.88
N ASP A 168 -2.94 -5.09 9.44
CA ASP A 168 -3.18 -6.43 9.97
C ASP A 168 -1.94 -7.33 9.80
N LEU A 169 -1.33 -7.37 8.61
CA LEU A 169 -0.10 -8.12 8.37
C LEU A 169 1.07 -7.61 9.23
N TYR A 170 1.23 -6.29 9.31
CA TYR A 170 2.28 -5.65 10.11
C TYR A 170 2.24 -6.05 11.57
N ASP A 171 1.06 -6.12 12.16
CA ASP A 171 0.92 -6.46 13.58
C ASP A 171 1.19 -7.94 13.86
N ARG A 172 1.00 -8.81 12.87
CA ARG A 172 1.19 -10.27 12.99
C ARG A 172 2.63 -10.72 12.77
N VAL A 173 3.38 -10.09 11.87
CA VAL A 173 4.69 -10.60 11.44
C VAL A 173 5.83 -9.86 12.14
N PRO A 174 6.79 -10.58 12.78
CA PRO A 174 7.96 -9.98 13.40
C PRO A 174 9.03 -9.58 12.37
N VAL A 175 10.00 -8.77 12.80
CA VAL A 175 11.28 -8.64 12.11
C VAL A 175 11.96 -10.00 12.10
N GLY A 176 12.67 -10.34 11.02
CA GLY A 176 13.24 -11.66 10.77
C GLY A 176 12.34 -12.59 9.96
N THR A 177 11.06 -12.22 9.72
CA THR A 177 10.15 -13.02 8.90
C THR A 177 10.71 -13.22 7.49
N ARG A 178 10.79 -14.49 7.07
CA ARG A 178 11.20 -14.88 5.71
C ARG A 178 10.11 -14.56 4.70
N VAL A 179 10.49 -13.99 3.58
CA VAL A 179 9.62 -13.64 2.46
C VAL A 179 10.13 -14.32 1.20
N ILE A 180 9.29 -15.07 0.53
CA ILE A 180 9.59 -15.75 -0.74
C ILE A 180 8.68 -15.18 -1.82
N VAL A 181 9.26 -14.69 -2.90
CA VAL A 181 8.53 -14.19 -4.08
C VAL A 181 8.76 -15.13 -5.25
N LEU A 182 7.68 -15.78 -5.73
CA LEU A 182 7.70 -16.86 -6.73
C LEU A 182 7.65 -16.33 -8.17
#